data_914469f4b8d9ead8dd591bd07eb67caf
#
_entry.id   914469f4b8d9ead8dd591bd07eb67caf
#
_cell.length_a   1.000
_cell.length_b   1.000
_cell.length_c   1.000
_cell.angle_alpha   90.00
_cell.angle_beta   90.00
_cell.angle_gamma   90.00
#
_symmetry.space_group_name_H-M   'P 1'
#
loop_
_entity.id
_entity.type
_entity.pdbx_description
1 polymer ?
#
loop_
_entity_poly.entity_id
_entity_poly.type
_entity_poly.pdbx_seq_one_letter_code
_entity_poly.pdbx_strand_id
1 'polypeptide(L)'
;MIHHDPTFWLLARASGITAYVLLTCSVLAGLVVKSRPFGRKVKTASVTDVHRVFALLGLGMIALHGVALVLDQTVRMPVAALFVPFLSHYRPGAVAWGVLTAELAALITVSFSLRSRIGARNWRRLHWATYLVFLMGTVHGLTAGTDASQPWARALYLGAVGSVVFATAWRVLTRPVRPTPALERSA
;
A
#
# COMPACT_ATOMS: atom_id res chain seq x y z
N MET A 1 22.90 13.36 -31.68
CA MET A 1 21.81 13.33 -30.68
C MET A 1 21.74 11.93 -30.10
N ILE A 2 22.09 11.78 -28.84
CA ILE A 2 21.96 10.48 -28.14
C ILE A 2 20.44 10.33 -27.88
N HIS A 3 19.76 9.48 -28.63
CA HIS A 3 18.38 9.09 -28.34
C HIS A 3 18.40 8.29 -27.03
N HIS A 4 18.07 8.92 -25.92
CA HIS A 4 17.78 8.19 -24.70
C HIS A 4 16.51 7.39 -24.91
N ASP A 5 16.60 6.07 -24.83
CA ASP A 5 15.44 5.18 -24.91
C ASP A 5 14.56 5.41 -23.66
N PRO A 6 13.32 5.88 -23.81
CA PRO A 6 12.45 6.19 -22.67
C PRO A 6 11.79 4.95 -22.06
N THR A 7 12.11 3.75 -22.54
CA THR A 7 11.43 2.50 -22.16
C THR A 7 11.44 2.27 -20.66
N PHE A 8 12.61 2.34 -20.02
CA PHE A 8 12.71 2.10 -18.57
C PHE A 8 12.07 3.21 -17.75
N TRP A 9 12.12 4.46 -18.19
CA TRP A 9 11.41 5.56 -17.56
C TRP A 9 9.89 5.37 -17.63
N LEU A 10 9.35 4.98 -18.79
CA LEU A 10 7.93 4.66 -18.95
C LEU A 10 7.51 3.45 -18.10
N LEU A 11 8.36 2.41 -18.07
CA LEU A 11 8.12 1.22 -17.25
C LEU A 11 8.11 1.57 -15.75
N ALA A 12 9.04 2.39 -15.29
CA ALA A 12 9.08 2.86 -13.92
C ALA A 12 7.79 3.63 -13.55
N ARG A 13 7.34 4.55 -14.42
CA ARG A 13 6.08 5.28 -14.20
C ARG A 13 4.87 4.35 -14.15
N ALA A 14 4.71 3.49 -15.16
CA ALA A 14 3.57 2.59 -15.26
C ALA A 14 3.51 1.62 -14.07
N SER A 15 4.65 0.99 -13.70
CA SER A 15 4.72 0.06 -12.59
C SER A 15 4.49 0.75 -11.24
N GLY A 16 5.00 1.96 -11.03
CA GLY A 16 4.77 2.74 -9.82
C GLY A 16 3.29 3.11 -9.61
N ILE A 17 2.61 3.59 -10.67
CA ILE A 17 1.19 3.90 -10.63
C ILE A 17 0.36 2.62 -10.39
N THR A 18 0.68 1.54 -11.09
CA THR A 18 0.01 0.25 -10.93
C THR A 18 0.20 -0.30 -9.52
N ALA A 19 1.40 -0.19 -8.94
CA ALA A 19 1.67 -0.58 -7.56
C ALA A 19 0.77 0.20 -6.58
N TYR A 20 0.67 1.52 -6.75
CA TYR A 20 -0.17 2.36 -5.90
C TYR A 20 -1.65 1.98 -5.98
N VAL A 21 -2.18 1.73 -7.17
CA VAL A 21 -3.57 1.28 -7.38
C VAL A 21 -3.80 -0.08 -6.71
N LEU A 22 -2.92 -1.05 -6.92
CA LEU A 22 -3.03 -2.39 -6.34
C LEU A 22 -2.97 -2.36 -4.81
N LEU A 23 -2.06 -1.56 -4.23
CA LEU A 23 -1.99 -1.37 -2.78
C LEU A 23 -3.25 -0.70 -2.23
N THR A 24 -3.80 0.30 -2.92
CA THR A 24 -5.08 0.93 -2.57
C THR A 24 -6.22 -0.10 -2.58
N CYS A 25 -6.34 -0.89 -3.65
CA CYS A 25 -7.32 -1.97 -3.75
C CYS A 25 -7.14 -3.02 -2.63
N SER A 26 -5.90 -3.35 -2.28
CA SER A 26 -5.60 -4.26 -1.17
C SER A 26 -6.08 -3.68 0.17
N VAL A 27 -5.80 -2.41 0.46
CA VAL A 27 -6.30 -1.75 1.69
C VAL A 27 -7.82 -1.75 1.74
N LEU A 28 -8.48 -1.39 0.65
CA LEU A 28 -9.95 -1.38 0.55
C LEU A 28 -10.54 -2.79 0.75
N ALA A 29 -9.98 -3.82 0.09
CA ALA A 29 -10.38 -5.20 0.28
C ALA A 29 -10.21 -5.64 1.74
N GLY A 30 -9.11 -5.29 2.39
CA GLY A 30 -8.88 -5.57 3.82
C GLY A 30 -9.89 -4.90 4.76
N LEU A 31 -10.35 -3.69 4.41
CA LEU A 31 -11.42 -3.01 5.13
C LEU A 31 -12.77 -3.72 4.95
N VAL A 32 -13.09 -4.16 3.73
CA VAL A 32 -14.33 -4.90 3.40
C VAL A 32 -14.39 -6.24 4.15
N VAL A 33 -13.27 -6.99 4.24
CA VAL A 33 -13.21 -8.26 4.99
C VAL A 33 -13.78 -8.12 6.40
N LYS A 34 -13.49 -7.02 7.06
CA LYS A 34 -13.90 -6.82 8.46
C LYS A 34 -15.26 -6.12 8.61
N SER A 35 -15.66 -5.27 7.67
CA SER A 35 -16.90 -4.51 7.74
C SER A 35 -18.13 -5.32 7.32
N ARG A 36 -17.94 -6.40 6.54
CA ARG A 36 -18.99 -7.25 5.96
C ARG A 36 -20.20 -6.47 5.42
N PRO A 37 -20.00 -5.41 4.59
CA PRO A 37 -21.07 -4.53 4.12
C PRO A 37 -22.12 -5.27 3.28
N PHE A 38 -21.74 -6.43 2.70
CA PHE A 38 -22.62 -7.27 1.86
C PHE A 38 -23.22 -8.47 2.64
N GLY A 39 -23.13 -8.48 3.98
CA GLY A 39 -23.67 -9.53 4.82
C GLY A 39 -23.08 -10.91 4.50
N ARG A 40 -23.94 -11.96 4.46
CA ARG A 40 -23.55 -13.35 4.18
C ARG A 40 -23.38 -13.67 2.68
N LYS A 41 -23.73 -12.74 1.79
CA LYS A 41 -23.72 -12.98 0.33
C LYS A 41 -22.30 -13.14 -0.24
N VAL A 42 -21.30 -12.52 0.37
CA VAL A 42 -19.89 -12.63 -0.05
C VAL A 42 -19.09 -13.46 0.96
N LYS A 43 -18.45 -14.53 0.48
CA LYS A 43 -17.61 -15.39 1.32
C LYS A 43 -16.37 -14.59 1.76
N THR A 44 -16.14 -14.52 3.06
CA THR A 44 -14.98 -13.82 3.67
C THR A 44 -13.65 -14.36 3.13
N ALA A 45 -13.57 -15.67 2.85
CA ALA A 45 -12.38 -16.30 2.26
C ALA A 45 -12.02 -15.67 0.92
N SER A 46 -13.00 -15.53 0.00
CA SER A 46 -12.77 -14.94 -1.33
C SER A 46 -12.25 -13.50 -1.26
N VAL A 47 -12.77 -12.68 -0.34
CA VAL A 47 -12.27 -11.30 -0.17
C VAL A 47 -10.86 -11.28 0.41
N THR A 48 -10.53 -12.23 1.30
CA THR A 48 -9.18 -12.37 1.85
C THR A 48 -8.18 -12.79 0.77
N ASP A 49 -8.59 -13.69 -0.13
CA ASP A 49 -7.75 -14.11 -1.26
C ASP A 49 -7.50 -12.94 -2.23
N VAL A 50 -8.53 -12.16 -2.55
CA VAL A 50 -8.42 -10.95 -3.39
C VAL A 50 -7.47 -9.93 -2.72
N HIS A 51 -7.62 -9.67 -1.42
CA HIS A 51 -6.71 -8.82 -0.66
C HIS A 51 -5.26 -9.29 -0.78
N ARG A 52 -5.02 -10.59 -0.62
CA ARG A 52 -3.67 -11.19 -0.72
C ARG A 52 -3.09 -11.05 -2.13
N VAL A 53 -3.90 -11.32 -3.16
CA VAL A 53 -3.47 -11.20 -4.56
C VAL A 53 -3.06 -9.75 -4.87
N PHE A 54 -3.89 -8.78 -4.50
CA PHE A 54 -3.55 -7.36 -4.71
C PHE A 54 -2.29 -6.94 -3.95
N ALA A 55 -2.09 -7.42 -2.72
CA ALA A 55 -0.89 -7.12 -1.95
C ALA A 55 0.38 -7.68 -2.61
N LEU A 56 0.34 -8.94 -3.07
CA LEU A 56 1.47 -9.60 -3.71
C LEU A 56 1.79 -8.99 -5.09
N LEU A 57 0.76 -8.72 -5.89
CA LEU A 57 0.94 -8.04 -7.18
C LEU A 57 1.46 -6.62 -6.99
N GLY A 58 0.95 -5.88 -5.99
CA GLY A 58 1.43 -4.55 -5.63
C GLY A 58 2.91 -4.56 -5.26
N LEU A 59 3.34 -5.53 -4.44
CA LEU A 59 4.76 -5.69 -4.07
C LEU A 59 5.62 -6.07 -5.29
N GLY A 60 5.12 -6.92 -6.19
CA GLY A 60 5.78 -7.24 -7.46
C GLY A 60 5.95 -6.00 -8.35
N MET A 61 4.93 -5.13 -8.42
CA MET A 61 5.01 -3.87 -9.16
C MET A 61 5.97 -2.87 -8.51
N ILE A 62 6.08 -2.83 -7.18
CA ILE A 62 7.12 -2.05 -6.47
C ILE A 62 8.52 -2.53 -6.86
N ALA A 63 8.74 -3.84 -6.88
CA ALA A 63 10.02 -4.41 -7.28
C ALA A 63 10.35 -4.07 -8.74
N LEU A 64 9.38 -4.22 -9.65
CA LEU A 64 9.55 -3.83 -11.06
C LEU A 64 9.84 -2.34 -11.21
N HIS A 65 9.17 -1.48 -10.44
CA HIS A 65 9.42 -0.04 -10.40
C HIS A 65 10.87 0.27 -10.01
N GLY A 66 11.37 -0.35 -8.94
CA GLY A 66 12.74 -0.18 -8.48
C GLY A 66 13.77 -0.66 -9.52
N VAL A 67 13.56 -1.84 -10.12
CA VAL A 67 14.44 -2.37 -11.18
C VAL A 67 14.44 -1.43 -12.39
N ALA A 68 13.28 -0.96 -12.82
CA ALA A 68 13.19 -0.03 -13.94
C ALA A 68 13.94 1.28 -13.68
N LEU A 69 13.88 1.84 -12.45
CA LEU A 69 14.65 3.04 -12.06
C LEU A 69 16.16 2.83 -12.07
N VAL A 70 16.64 1.63 -11.73
CA VAL A 70 18.08 1.28 -11.81
C VAL A 70 18.54 1.19 -13.25
N LEU A 71 17.70 0.64 -14.14
CA LEU A 71 18.02 0.48 -15.56
C LEU A 71 17.82 1.77 -16.35
N ASP A 72 17.09 2.75 -15.80
CA ASP A 72 16.84 4.03 -16.46
C ASP A 72 18.11 4.89 -16.51
N GLN A 73 18.44 5.36 -17.70
CA GLN A 73 19.63 6.17 -17.93
C GLN A 73 19.41 7.66 -17.58
N THR A 74 18.16 8.08 -17.37
CA THR A 74 17.82 9.48 -17.05
C THR A 74 17.99 9.75 -15.56
N VAL A 75 17.40 8.90 -14.70
CA VAL A 75 17.48 9.03 -13.23
C VAL A 75 18.77 8.45 -12.68
N ARG A 76 19.31 7.38 -13.30
CA ARG A 76 20.55 6.70 -12.90
C ARG A 76 20.57 6.35 -11.43
N MET A 77 19.51 5.69 -10.96
CA MET A 77 19.35 5.30 -9.56
C MET A 77 20.39 4.24 -9.16
N PRO A 78 21.27 4.47 -8.18
CA PRO A 78 22.17 3.41 -7.70
C PRO A 78 21.36 2.31 -6.98
N VAL A 79 21.75 1.05 -7.17
CA VAL A 79 21.06 -0.10 -6.56
C VAL A 79 20.92 0.06 -5.04
N ALA A 80 21.96 0.59 -4.37
CA ALA A 80 21.91 0.84 -2.93
C ALA A 80 20.79 1.81 -2.51
N ALA A 81 20.40 2.75 -3.37
CA ALA A 81 19.32 3.69 -3.08
C ALA A 81 17.92 3.05 -3.13
N LEU A 82 17.79 1.80 -3.57
CA LEU A 82 16.55 1.02 -3.43
C LEU A 82 16.32 0.52 -1.99
N PHE A 83 17.40 0.43 -1.20
CA PHE A 83 17.38 -0.13 0.15
C PHE A 83 17.82 0.87 1.23
N VAL A 84 18.41 2.00 0.85
CA VAL A 84 18.90 2.99 1.81
C VAL A 84 18.18 4.31 1.55
N PRO A 85 17.30 4.74 2.47
CA PRO A 85 16.61 6.04 2.35
C PRO A 85 17.63 7.18 2.24
N PHE A 86 17.26 8.24 1.51
CA PHE A 86 18.07 9.46 1.27
C PHE A 86 19.32 9.28 0.41
N LEU A 87 19.66 8.08 -0.05
CA LEU A 87 20.85 7.84 -0.86
C LEU A 87 20.66 8.22 -2.35
N SER A 88 19.44 8.45 -2.80
CA SER A 88 19.14 8.87 -4.16
C SER A 88 19.63 10.30 -4.45
N HIS A 89 20.25 10.53 -5.62
CA HIS A 89 20.57 11.87 -6.10
C HIS A 89 19.33 12.63 -6.62
N TYR A 90 18.29 11.89 -7.04
CA TYR A 90 17.03 12.44 -7.49
C TYR A 90 16.07 12.60 -6.32
N ARG A 91 15.72 13.84 -5.95
CA ARG A 91 14.73 14.18 -4.90
C ARG A 91 14.86 13.28 -3.66
N PRO A 92 15.99 13.28 -2.93
CA PRO A 92 16.32 12.28 -1.91
C PRO A 92 15.22 12.08 -0.86
N GLY A 93 14.60 13.14 -0.39
CA GLY A 93 13.50 13.04 0.58
C GLY A 93 12.23 12.41 0.01
N ALA A 94 11.88 12.72 -1.23
CA ALA A 94 10.72 12.13 -1.88
C ALA A 94 10.93 10.64 -2.20
N VAL A 95 12.14 10.26 -2.62
CA VAL A 95 12.52 8.85 -2.87
C VAL A 95 12.59 8.08 -1.56
N ALA A 96 13.06 8.68 -0.48
CA ALA A 96 13.11 8.02 0.85
C ALA A 96 11.72 7.52 1.29
N TRP A 97 10.65 8.27 1.04
CA TRP A 97 9.29 7.80 1.30
C TRP A 97 8.94 6.54 0.52
N GLY A 98 9.39 6.43 -0.74
CA GLY A 98 9.19 5.24 -1.57
C GLY A 98 9.94 4.02 -1.03
N VAL A 99 11.21 4.20 -0.65
CA VAL A 99 12.04 3.14 -0.06
C VAL A 99 11.41 2.62 1.23
N LEU A 100 11.06 3.52 2.16
CA LEU A 100 10.40 3.13 3.42
C LEU A 100 9.03 2.45 3.17
N THR A 101 8.29 2.88 2.15
CA THR A 101 7.04 2.23 1.74
C THR A 101 7.29 0.79 1.30
N ALA A 102 8.29 0.57 0.44
CA ALA A 102 8.65 -0.74 -0.08
C ALA A 102 9.11 -1.68 1.03
N GLU A 103 10.01 -1.21 1.90
CA GLU A 103 10.54 -1.99 3.03
C GLU A 103 9.44 -2.39 4.01
N LEU A 104 8.58 -1.44 4.41
CA LEU A 104 7.49 -1.72 5.33
C LEU A 104 6.43 -2.64 4.72
N ALA A 105 6.11 -2.48 3.43
CA ALA A 105 5.21 -3.37 2.72
C ALA A 105 5.76 -4.80 2.62
N ALA A 106 7.05 -4.95 2.31
CA ALA A 106 7.73 -6.24 2.29
C ALA A 106 7.75 -6.88 3.69
N LEU A 107 8.10 -6.11 4.73
CA LEU A 107 8.11 -6.58 6.11
C LEU A 107 6.74 -7.10 6.56
N ILE A 108 5.66 -6.34 6.30
CA ILE A 108 4.30 -6.76 6.65
C ILE A 108 3.93 -8.04 5.89
N THR A 109 4.26 -8.13 4.61
CA THR A 109 3.96 -9.31 3.78
C THR A 109 4.69 -10.56 4.27
N VAL A 110 6.01 -10.44 4.52
CA VAL A 110 6.83 -11.56 5.05
C VAL A 110 6.40 -11.95 6.46
N SER A 111 6.03 -10.97 7.31
CA SER A 111 5.59 -11.23 8.69
C SER A 111 4.36 -12.13 8.77
N PHE A 112 3.54 -12.21 7.71
CA PHE A 112 2.42 -13.13 7.64
C PHE A 112 2.86 -14.60 7.73
N SER A 113 3.96 -14.96 7.12
CA SER A 113 4.55 -16.31 7.21
C SER A 113 5.05 -16.63 8.62
N LEU A 114 5.41 -15.61 9.39
CA LEU A 114 5.93 -15.73 10.75
C LEU A 114 4.84 -15.57 11.82
N ARG A 115 3.56 -15.39 11.44
CA ARG A 115 2.47 -15.06 12.38
C ARG A 115 2.27 -16.12 13.49
N SER A 116 2.60 -17.39 13.23
CA SER A 116 2.54 -18.45 14.23
C SER A 116 3.61 -18.28 15.31
N ARG A 117 4.78 -17.71 14.96
CA ARG A 117 5.88 -17.45 15.88
C ARG A 117 5.69 -16.15 16.67
N ILE A 118 5.31 -15.07 16.00
CA ILE A 118 5.14 -13.75 16.65
C ILE A 118 3.79 -13.59 17.37
N GLY A 119 2.86 -14.50 17.14
CA GLY A 119 1.52 -14.49 17.71
C GLY A 119 0.53 -13.61 16.94
N ALA A 120 -0.72 -14.08 16.84
CA ALA A 120 -1.76 -13.39 16.05
C ALA A 120 -2.09 -11.98 16.55
N ARG A 121 -1.88 -11.67 17.83
CA ARG A 121 -2.14 -10.32 18.39
C ARG A 121 -1.07 -9.33 17.90
N ASN A 122 0.20 -9.69 17.99
CA ASN A 122 1.32 -8.84 17.57
C ASN A 122 1.32 -8.66 16.05
N TRP A 123 1.05 -9.75 15.31
CA TRP A 123 0.91 -9.66 13.87
C TRP A 123 -0.21 -8.68 13.47
N ARG A 124 -1.37 -8.71 14.11
CA ARG A 124 -2.45 -7.74 13.84
C ARG A 124 -2.04 -6.30 14.13
N ARG A 125 -1.21 -6.05 15.16
CA ARG A 125 -0.68 -4.71 15.45
C ARG A 125 0.25 -4.24 14.34
N LEU A 126 1.18 -5.09 13.90
CA LEU A 126 2.06 -4.80 12.79
C LEU A 126 1.27 -4.55 11.50
N HIS A 127 0.22 -5.35 11.25
CA HIS A 127 -0.62 -5.17 10.08
C HIS A 127 -1.35 -3.81 10.02
N TRP A 128 -1.57 -3.14 11.14
CA TRP A 128 -2.08 -1.77 11.13
C TRP A 128 -1.12 -0.77 10.48
N ALA A 129 0.16 -1.08 10.41
CA ALA A 129 1.14 -0.26 9.69
C ALA A 129 0.90 -0.20 8.17
N THR A 130 -0.05 -1.00 7.63
CA THR A 130 -0.49 -0.85 6.23
C THR A 130 -1.07 0.53 5.92
N TYR A 131 -1.66 1.21 6.90
CA TYR A 131 -2.08 2.60 6.72
C TYR A 131 -0.88 3.55 6.55
N LEU A 132 0.22 3.28 7.25
CA LEU A 132 1.46 4.04 7.08
C LEU A 132 2.08 3.77 5.71
N VAL A 133 2.07 2.50 5.24
CA VAL A 133 2.48 2.15 3.87
C VAL A 133 1.67 2.95 2.84
N PHE A 134 0.35 2.99 2.98
CA PHE A 134 -0.52 3.74 2.09
C PHE A 134 -0.22 5.24 2.11
N LEU A 135 -0.06 5.83 3.30
CA LEU A 135 0.26 7.26 3.46
C LEU A 135 1.62 7.60 2.83
N MET A 136 2.67 6.86 3.19
CA MET A 136 4.02 7.09 2.65
C MET A 136 4.07 6.89 1.14
N GLY A 137 3.38 5.88 0.59
CA GLY A 137 3.26 5.66 -0.84
C GLY A 137 2.54 6.81 -1.55
N THR A 138 1.49 7.37 -0.93
CA THR A 138 0.78 8.55 -1.44
C THR A 138 1.72 9.79 -1.46
N VAL A 139 2.43 10.04 -0.37
CA VAL A 139 3.40 11.15 -0.27
C VAL A 139 4.50 10.97 -1.32
N HIS A 140 5.05 9.75 -1.45
CA HIS A 140 6.04 9.44 -2.48
C HIS A 140 5.51 9.74 -3.89
N GLY A 141 4.34 9.24 -4.24
CA GLY A 141 3.77 9.45 -5.56
C GLY A 141 3.49 10.94 -5.88
N LEU A 142 3.06 11.71 -4.89
CA LEU A 142 2.81 13.15 -5.03
C LEU A 142 4.10 13.98 -5.11
N THR A 143 5.18 13.56 -4.45
CA THR A 143 6.41 14.35 -4.33
C THR A 143 7.51 13.92 -5.30
N ALA A 144 7.60 12.63 -5.63
CA ALA A 144 8.57 12.09 -6.60
C ALA A 144 7.98 11.92 -8.01
N GLY A 145 6.67 11.70 -8.11
CA GLY A 145 6.00 11.42 -9.37
C GLY A 145 6.02 12.61 -10.34
N THR A 146 6.43 12.37 -11.58
CA THR A 146 6.46 13.39 -12.65
C THR A 146 5.07 13.80 -13.11
N ASP A 147 4.06 12.95 -12.89
CA ASP A 147 2.67 13.20 -13.27
C ASP A 147 1.82 13.84 -12.15
N ALA A 148 2.39 14.11 -10.98
CA ALA A 148 1.64 14.60 -9.82
C ALA A 148 0.89 15.93 -10.08
N SER A 149 1.36 16.74 -11.02
CA SER A 149 0.69 17.96 -11.46
C SER A 149 -0.47 17.75 -12.43
N GLN A 150 -0.57 16.58 -13.06
CA GLN A 150 -1.59 16.26 -14.04
C GLN A 150 -2.97 16.05 -13.38
N PRO A 151 -4.06 16.53 -14.00
CA PRO A 151 -5.41 16.40 -13.44
C PRO A 151 -5.82 14.97 -13.15
N TRP A 152 -5.50 14.03 -14.05
CA TRP A 152 -5.83 12.61 -13.86
C TRP A 152 -5.10 11.97 -12.66
N ALA A 153 -3.82 12.33 -12.45
CA ALA A 153 -3.04 11.82 -11.32
C ALA A 153 -3.56 12.38 -9.98
N ARG A 154 -3.89 13.67 -9.95
CA ARG A 154 -4.56 14.29 -8.79
C ARG A 154 -5.89 13.60 -8.47
N ALA A 155 -6.71 13.36 -9.49
CA ALA A 155 -7.98 12.63 -9.32
C ALA A 155 -7.75 11.21 -8.77
N LEU A 156 -6.72 10.50 -9.26
CA LEU A 156 -6.34 9.17 -8.76
C LEU A 156 -5.97 9.22 -7.27
N TYR A 157 -5.07 10.11 -6.86
CA TYR A 157 -4.64 10.22 -5.45
C TYR A 157 -5.79 10.67 -4.53
N LEU A 158 -6.57 11.67 -4.94
CA LEU A 158 -7.73 12.13 -4.17
C LEU A 158 -8.80 11.05 -4.05
N GLY A 159 -9.09 10.34 -5.13
CA GLY A 159 -10.03 9.22 -5.12
C GLY A 159 -9.56 8.07 -4.23
N ALA A 160 -8.27 7.71 -4.28
CA ALA A 160 -7.69 6.69 -3.43
C ALA A 160 -7.77 7.08 -1.93
N VAL A 161 -7.30 8.27 -1.59
CA VAL A 161 -7.35 8.78 -0.20
C VAL A 161 -8.80 8.88 0.28
N GLY A 162 -9.69 9.48 -0.51
CA GLY A 162 -11.10 9.61 -0.19
C GLY A 162 -11.78 8.25 0.06
N SER A 163 -11.50 7.26 -0.80
CA SER A 163 -12.05 5.90 -0.66
C SER A 163 -11.56 5.21 0.61
N VAL A 164 -10.27 5.31 0.94
CA VAL A 164 -9.70 4.69 2.15
C VAL A 164 -10.23 5.39 3.41
N VAL A 165 -10.30 6.73 3.41
CA VAL A 165 -10.87 7.50 4.53
C VAL A 165 -12.35 7.15 4.72
N PHE A 166 -13.13 7.15 3.65
CA PHE A 166 -14.55 6.79 3.70
C PHE A 166 -14.76 5.36 4.23
N ALA A 167 -14.05 4.37 3.68
CA ALA A 167 -14.19 2.98 4.10
C ALA A 167 -13.74 2.77 5.56
N THR A 168 -12.73 3.52 6.01
CA THR A 168 -12.26 3.49 7.41
C THR A 168 -13.28 4.12 8.34
N ALA A 169 -13.82 5.29 8.00
CA ALA A 169 -14.88 5.97 8.77
C ALA A 169 -16.14 5.09 8.86
N TRP A 170 -16.59 4.56 7.73
CA TRP A 170 -17.70 3.61 7.69
C TRP A 170 -17.51 2.45 8.65
N ARG A 171 -16.33 1.83 8.62
CA ARG A 171 -16.01 0.71 9.49
C ARG A 171 -16.01 1.09 10.97
N VAL A 172 -15.57 2.28 11.33
CA VAL A 172 -15.55 2.76 12.73
C VAL A 172 -16.97 3.04 13.21
N LEU A 173 -17.78 3.71 12.40
CA LEU A 173 -19.14 4.12 12.73
C LEU A 173 -20.13 2.95 12.77
N THR A 174 -19.92 1.91 11.95
CA THR A 174 -20.83 0.75 11.88
C THR A 174 -20.42 -0.43 12.77
N ARG A 175 -19.49 -0.23 13.72
CA ARG A 175 -19.14 -1.29 14.68
C ARG A 175 -20.37 -1.61 15.55
N PRO A 176 -20.79 -2.89 15.61
CA PRO A 176 -21.83 -3.27 16.54
C PRO A 176 -21.36 -2.99 17.98
N VAL A 177 -22.19 -2.26 18.73
CA VAL A 177 -21.98 -2.09 20.18
C VAL A 177 -22.05 -3.48 20.79
N ARG A 178 -20.98 -3.90 21.48
CA ARG A 178 -21.02 -5.16 22.24
C ARG A 178 -22.08 -4.97 23.34
N PRO A 179 -23.09 -5.86 23.46
CA PRO A 179 -23.98 -5.83 24.61
C PRO A 179 -23.11 -5.93 25.87
N THR A 180 -23.32 -5.03 26.81
CA THR A 180 -22.75 -5.15 28.15
C THR A 180 -23.23 -6.47 28.72
N PRO A 181 -22.35 -7.36 29.27
CA PRO A 181 -22.82 -8.55 29.96
C PRO A 181 -23.85 -8.11 31.01
N ALA A 182 -25.07 -8.59 30.91
CA ALA A 182 -26.05 -8.41 31.96
C ALA A 182 -25.40 -8.96 33.22
N LEU A 183 -25.23 -8.10 34.23
CA LEU A 183 -24.90 -8.54 35.57
C LEU A 183 -26.01 -9.52 35.92
N GLU A 184 -25.70 -10.82 35.98
CA GLU A 184 -26.58 -11.81 36.58
C GLU A 184 -26.88 -11.31 38.00
N ARG A 185 -28.07 -10.72 38.14
CA ARG A 185 -28.61 -10.45 39.48
C ARG A 185 -28.84 -11.81 40.11
N SER A 186 -27.85 -12.21 40.92
CA SER A 186 -28.08 -13.25 41.93
C SER A 186 -29.24 -12.80 42.80
N ALA A 187 -30.39 -13.43 42.59
CA ALA A 187 -31.46 -13.51 43.58
C ALA A 187 -31.29 -14.80 44.35
#